data_021a0ad4ec0161912d16279917a47c0a
#
_entry.id   021a0ad4ec0161912d16279917a47c0a
#
_cell.length_a   1.000
_cell.length_b   1.000
_cell.length_c   1.000
_cell.angle_alpha   90.00
_cell.angle_beta   90.00
_cell.angle_gamma   90.00
#
_symmetry.space_group_name_H-M   'P 1'
#
loop_
_entity.id
_entity.type
_entity.pdbx_description
1 polymer ?
#
loop_
_entity_poly.entity_id
_entity_poly.type
_entity_poly.pdbx_seq_one_letter_code
_entity_poly.pdbx_strand_id
1 'polypeptide(L)'
;MNDRSQETATAVEREFMHPGKHRPHYLERVSIVQALRELRHRVKPGRLLDVGCGMKPYESLLTQRGSRYYGTDWPVTMEGSYGGSTRADFFSDSMVLPFREGTFDTVVSTQMLEHVRQPEIVIPEMARVLKPDGILILSAPMTWPLHEEPHDYYRFTLHGLRHLLEEADFEILDEIRRGNNWTTMAQMFLDTQVGNLGRRLPERLYTTLVSLAVNHACSVVNLFKPVRRLCLGWVMAARKMSAEEVPPADIKRSL
;
A
#
# COMPACT_ATOMS: atom_id res chain seq x y z
N MET A 1 -13.46 20.94 -9.45
CA MET A 1 -13.15 20.44 -8.08
C MET A 1 -13.32 21.62 -7.13
N ASN A 2 -14.09 21.47 -6.06
CA ASN A 2 -14.39 22.55 -5.13
C ASN A 2 -13.15 22.79 -4.24
N ASP A 3 -12.89 24.03 -3.83
CA ASP A 3 -11.71 24.47 -3.04
C ASP A 3 -11.49 23.59 -1.78
N ARG A 4 -12.57 23.25 -1.08
CA ARG A 4 -12.56 22.31 0.06
C ARG A 4 -11.99 20.91 -0.27
N SER A 5 -12.25 20.39 -1.47
CA SER A 5 -11.76 19.07 -1.88
C SER A 5 -10.26 19.07 -2.12
N GLN A 6 -9.73 20.19 -2.63
CA GLN A 6 -8.29 20.36 -2.83
C GLN A 6 -7.55 20.53 -1.50
N GLU A 7 -8.11 21.31 -0.56
CA GLU A 7 -7.53 21.48 0.78
C GLU A 7 -7.49 20.15 1.54
N THR A 8 -8.57 19.36 1.48
CA THR A 8 -8.62 18.03 2.11
C THR A 8 -7.60 17.08 1.50
N ALA A 9 -7.47 17.04 0.18
CA ALA A 9 -6.48 16.22 -0.51
C ALA A 9 -5.05 16.57 -0.11
N THR A 10 -4.73 17.86 -0.07
CA THR A 10 -3.40 18.35 0.35
C THR A 10 -3.11 18.02 1.82
N ALA A 11 -4.13 18.05 2.68
CA ALA A 11 -4.00 17.70 4.09
C ALA A 11 -3.72 16.19 4.28
N VAL A 12 -4.46 15.33 3.57
CA VAL A 12 -4.26 13.87 3.58
C VAL A 12 -2.87 13.51 3.06
N GLU A 13 -2.48 14.04 1.91
CA GLU A 13 -1.16 13.82 1.34
C GLU A 13 -0.05 14.22 2.33
N ARG A 14 -0.16 15.40 2.95
CA ARG A 14 0.80 15.86 3.97
C ARG A 14 0.85 14.92 5.17
N GLU A 15 -0.29 14.42 5.64
CA GLU A 15 -0.36 13.51 6.78
C GLU A 15 0.27 12.15 6.47
N PHE A 16 0.15 11.65 5.24
CA PHE A 16 0.78 10.41 4.82
C PHE A 16 2.26 10.57 4.50
N MET A 17 2.62 11.61 3.75
CA MET A 17 4.00 11.83 3.28
C MET A 17 4.95 12.35 4.36
N HIS A 18 4.41 13.06 5.36
CA HIS A 18 5.16 13.68 6.46
C HIS A 18 4.45 13.47 7.80
N PRO A 19 4.24 12.22 8.24
CA PRO A 19 3.56 11.96 9.49
C PRO A 19 4.36 12.49 10.67
N GLY A 20 3.66 13.11 11.62
CA GLY A 20 4.29 13.56 12.88
C GLY A 20 4.41 12.40 13.88
N LYS A 21 5.51 12.36 14.65
CA LYS A 21 5.73 11.35 15.72
C LYS A 21 4.65 11.34 16.82
N HIS A 22 3.84 12.37 16.90
CA HIS A 22 2.71 12.46 17.81
C HIS A 22 1.47 11.66 17.34
N ARG A 23 1.51 11.07 16.16
CA ARG A 23 0.42 10.26 15.59
C ARG A 23 0.60 8.77 15.87
N PRO A 24 -0.48 8.03 16.18
CA PRO A 24 -0.40 6.58 16.40
C PRO A 24 0.13 5.80 15.19
N HIS A 25 -0.28 6.18 13.98
CA HIS A 25 0.12 5.50 12.73
C HIS A 25 1.45 5.99 12.14
N TYR A 26 2.29 6.68 12.93
CA TYR A 26 3.56 7.23 12.45
C TYR A 26 4.49 6.17 11.84
N LEU A 27 4.72 5.06 12.55
CA LEU A 27 5.68 4.03 12.12
C LEU A 27 5.19 3.30 10.87
N GLU A 28 3.89 3.05 10.78
CA GLU A 28 3.26 2.48 9.59
C GLU A 28 3.48 3.38 8.37
N ARG A 29 3.08 4.65 8.45
CA ARG A 29 3.17 5.62 7.34
C ARG A 29 4.61 5.90 6.91
N VAL A 30 5.52 6.09 7.85
CA VAL A 30 6.94 6.27 7.52
C VAL A 30 7.50 5.06 6.80
N SER A 31 7.15 3.85 7.23
CA SER A 31 7.69 2.62 6.63
C SER A 31 7.25 2.44 5.17
N ILE A 32 5.99 2.75 4.84
CA ILE A 32 5.49 2.63 3.46
C ILE A 32 6.05 3.74 2.57
N VAL A 33 6.10 4.99 3.07
CA VAL A 33 6.67 6.12 2.32
C VAL A 33 8.16 5.90 2.02
N GLN A 34 8.93 5.37 2.98
CA GLN A 34 10.33 5.04 2.76
C GLN A 34 10.50 3.98 1.68
N ALA A 35 9.71 2.89 1.75
CA ALA A 35 9.75 1.83 0.75
C ALA A 35 9.34 2.34 -0.65
N LEU A 36 8.28 3.14 -0.75
CA LEU A 36 7.88 3.74 -2.04
C LEU A 36 8.92 4.72 -2.60
N ARG A 37 9.61 5.48 -1.75
CA ARG A 37 10.73 6.35 -2.17
C ARG A 37 11.90 5.53 -2.73
N GLU A 38 12.21 4.41 -2.11
CA GLU A 38 13.26 3.49 -2.55
C GLU A 38 12.90 2.87 -3.92
N LEU A 39 11.63 2.51 -4.13
CA LEU A 39 11.13 1.92 -5.37
C LEU A 39 10.75 2.95 -6.46
N ARG A 40 10.79 4.24 -6.16
CA ARG A 40 10.38 5.28 -7.11
C ARG A 40 11.09 5.19 -8.46
N HIS A 41 12.34 4.74 -8.47
CA HIS A 41 13.14 4.59 -9.69
C HIS A 41 12.59 3.48 -10.63
N ARG A 42 11.75 2.57 -10.11
CA ARG A 42 11.07 1.53 -10.90
C ARG A 42 9.82 2.03 -11.60
N VAL A 43 9.20 3.10 -11.11
CA VAL A 43 8.01 3.68 -11.74
C VAL A 43 8.36 4.15 -13.14
N LYS A 44 7.67 3.62 -14.16
CA LYS A 44 7.86 4.02 -15.55
C LYS A 44 7.09 5.32 -15.84
N PRO A 45 7.66 6.22 -16.63
CA PRO A 45 6.90 7.37 -17.12
C PRO A 45 5.78 6.93 -18.06
N GLY A 46 4.70 7.71 -18.14
CA GLY A 46 3.55 7.41 -18.98
C GLY A 46 2.24 7.38 -18.20
N ARG A 47 1.44 6.34 -18.38
CA ARG A 47 0.16 6.17 -17.67
C ARG A 47 0.36 5.30 -16.43
N LEU A 48 0.02 5.85 -15.27
CA LEU A 48 0.04 5.13 -13.98
C LEU A 48 -1.39 4.95 -13.51
N LEU A 49 -1.75 3.73 -13.12
CA LEU A 49 -3.01 3.40 -12.46
C LEU A 49 -2.75 3.04 -11.00
N ASP A 50 -3.48 3.68 -10.08
CA ASP A 50 -3.51 3.35 -8.66
C ASP A 50 -4.82 2.60 -8.36
N VAL A 51 -4.71 1.33 -8.00
CA VAL A 51 -5.85 0.43 -7.73
C VAL A 51 -6.09 0.38 -6.23
N GLY A 52 -7.28 0.82 -5.78
CA GLY A 52 -7.57 1.09 -4.38
C GLY A 52 -6.94 2.40 -3.94
N CYS A 53 -7.11 3.46 -4.75
CA CYS A 53 -6.35 4.71 -4.62
C CYS A 53 -6.72 5.56 -3.40
N GLY A 54 -7.90 5.37 -2.80
CA GLY A 54 -8.41 6.21 -1.71
C GLY A 54 -8.28 7.70 -2.04
N MET A 55 -7.58 8.42 -1.18
CA MET A 55 -7.31 9.86 -1.34
C MET A 55 -6.04 10.17 -2.16
N LYS A 56 -5.46 9.17 -2.84
CA LYS A 56 -4.20 9.28 -3.61
C LYS A 56 -3.04 9.86 -2.81
N PRO A 57 -2.73 9.32 -1.62
CA PRO A 57 -1.75 9.94 -0.72
C PRO A 57 -0.31 9.92 -1.25
N TYR A 58 -0.02 9.08 -2.26
CA TYR A 58 1.31 8.90 -2.84
C TYR A 58 1.45 9.47 -4.26
N GLU A 59 0.42 10.17 -4.76
CA GLU A 59 0.39 10.72 -6.13
C GLU A 59 1.64 11.56 -6.45
N SER A 60 1.97 12.52 -5.59
CA SER A 60 3.14 13.40 -5.82
C SER A 60 4.48 12.65 -5.77
N LEU A 61 4.57 11.57 -4.96
CA LEU A 61 5.78 10.76 -4.86
C LEU A 61 6.01 9.91 -6.11
N LEU A 62 4.93 9.35 -6.66
CA LEU A 62 4.99 8.35 -7.74
C LEU A 62 4.82 8.96 -9.13
N THR A 63 4.24 10.15 -9.24
CA THR A 63 4.11 10.83 -10.53
C THR A 63 5.46 11.37 -10.99
N GLN A 64 5.87 10.98 -12.20
CA GLN A 64 7.05 11.51 -12.86
C GLN A 64 6.66 12.60 -13.87
N ARG A 65 7.64 13.44 -14.27
CA ARG A 65 7.39 14.47 -15.28
C ARG A 65 6.88 13.86 -16.59
N GLY A 66 5.73 14.34 -17.05
CA GLY A 66 5.07 13.85 -18.27
C GLY A 66 4.17 12.62 -18.05
N SER A 67 4.09 12.10 -16.82
CA SER A 67 3.19 11.00 -16.48
C SER A 67 1.79 11.51 -16.15
N ARG A 68 0.80 10.61 -16.36
CA ARG A 68 -0.59 10.81 -15.93
C ARG A 68 -0.94 9.77 -14.89
N TYR A 69 -1.38 10.23 -13.73
CA TYR A 69 -1.82 9.40 -12.62
C TYR A 69 -3.33 9.28 -12.63
N TYR A 70 -3.82 8.04 -12.69
CA TYR A 70 -5.23 7.70 -12.61
C TYR A 70 -5.46 6.85 -11.37
N GLY A 71 -6.57 7.09 -10.67
CA GLY A 71 -6.96 6.28 -9.53
C GLY A 71 -8.28 5.59 -9.75
N THR A 72 -8.39 4.33 -9.37
CA THR A 72 -9.65 3.62 -9.28
C THR A 72 -9.87 3.11 -7.86
N ASP A 73 -11.13 3.07 -7.43
CA ASP A 73 -11.53 2.60 -6.12
C ASP A 73 -12.89 1.90 -6.17
N TRP A 74 -13.20 1.12 -5.13
CA TRP A 74 -14.48 0.43 -5.05
C TRP A 74 -15.55 1.35 -4.46
N PRO A 75 -16.77 1.43 -5.04
CA PRO A 75 -17.81 2.36 -4.59
C PRO A 75 -18.20 2.20 -3.11
N VAL A 76 -18.11 0.98 -2.57
CA VAL A 76 -18.50 0.65 -1.18
C VAL A 76 -17.48 1.19 -0.16
N THR A 77 -16.23 1.38 -0.54
CA THR A 77 -15.18 1.95 0.34
C THR A 77 -15.54 3.39 0.76
N MET A 78 -16.41 4.07 0.01
CA MET A 78 -16.86 5.43 0.32
C MET A 78 -17.66 5.53 1.63
N GLU A 79 -18.34 4.45 2.07
CA GLU A 79 -19.21 4.51 3.25
C GLU A 79 -18.43 4.31 4.58
N GLY A 80 -17.28 3.66 4.57
CA GLY A 80 -16.52 3.28 5.77
C GLY A 80 -15.19 3.97 5.96
N SER A 81 -14.40 4.12 4.92
CA SER A 81 -13.03 4.64 4.96
C SER A 81 -12.96 6.12 4.59
N TYR A 82 -12.08 6.87 5.21
CA TYR A 82 -11.83 8.30 4.94
C TYR A 82 -13.06 9.22 5.06
N GLY A 83 -14.08 8.83 5.84
CA GLY A 83 -15.28 9.66 6.02
C GLY A 83 -16.12 9.84 4.74
N GLY A 84 -16.12 8.86 3.85
CA GLY A 84 -16.89 8.87 2.61
C GLY A 84 -16.24 9.67 1.48
N SER A 85 -14.94 9.97 1.56
CA SER A 85 -14.22 10.74 0.54
C SER A 85 -13.22 9.87 -0.20
N THR A 86 -13.19 9.98 -1.53
CA THR A 86 -12.15 9.40 -2.39
C THR A 86 -11.79 10.40 -3.49
N ARG A 87 -10.57 10.26 -4.04
CA ARG A 87 -10.11 10.99 -5.23
C ARG A 87 -10.03 10.08 -6.46
N ALA A 88 -10.74 8.97 -6.45
CA ALA A 88 -10.81 8.09 -7.60
C ALA A 88 -11.32 8.83 -8.85
N ASP A 89 -10.66 8.60 -9.98
CA ASP A 89 -11.12 9.08 -11.29
C ASP A 89 -12.18 8.14 -11.86
N PHE A 90 -12.14 6.86 -11.44
CA PHE A 90 -13.05 5.80 -11.86
C PHE A 90 -13.45 4.95 -10.65
N PHE A 91 -14.65 4.40 -10.71
CA PHE A 91 -15.10 3.39 -9.75
C PHE A 91 -15.17 2.04 -10.43
N SER A 92 -14.50 1.05 -9.87
CA SER A 92 -14.50 -0.32 -10.41
C SER A 92 -14.19 -1.36 -9.34
N ASP A 93 -14.64 -2.57 -9.57
CA ASP A 93 -14.14 -3.75 -8.88
C ASP A 93 -12.72 -4.05 -9.39
N SER A 94 -11.78 -4.26 -8.47
CA SER A 94 -10.39 -4.61 -8.80
C SER A 94 -10.25 -5.97 -9.48
N MET A 95 -11.26 -6.83 -9.38
CA MET A 95 -11.33 -8.11 -10.10
C MET A 95 -11.68 -7.95 -11.59
N VAL A 96 -12.27 -6.79 -11.99
CA VAL A 96 -12.64 -6.49 -13.38
C VAL A 96 -12.41 -5.01 -13.65
N LEU A 97 -11.18 -4.67 -14.01
CA LEU A 97 -10.79 -3.28 -14.29
C LEU A 97 -11.33 -2.83 -15.65
N PRO A 98 -12.01 -1.68 -15.76
CA PRO A 98 -12.68 -1.24 -16.99
C PRO A 98 -11.70 -0.65 -18.02
N PHE A 99 -10.53 -1.25 -18.15
CA PHE A 99 -9.47 -0.80 -19.04
C PHE A 99 -9.09 -1.92 -20.02
N ARG A 100 -8.62 -1.52 -21.20
CA ARG A 100 -8.08 -2.46 -22.20
C ARG A 100 -6.76 -3.04 -21.69
N GLU A 101 -6.46 -4.24 -22.15
CA GLU A 101 -5.16 -4.85 -21.97
C GLU A 101 -4.04 -3.90 -22.45
N GLY A 102 -2.91 -3.90 -21.74
CA GLY A 102 -1.73 -3.13 -22.13
C GLY A 102 -1.92 -1.61 -22.13
N THR A 103 -2.79 -1.08 -21.26
CA THR A 103 -3.07 0.37 -21.20
C THR A 103 -2.03 1.15 -20.40
N PHE A 104 -1.52 0.58 -19.31
CA PHE A 104 -0.70 1.30 -18.32
C PHE A 104 0.77 0.90 -18.36
N ASP A 105 1.64 1.87 -18.13
CA ASP A 105 3.09 1.67 -18.01
C ASP A 105 3.46 1.22 -16.59
N THR A 106 2.70 1.70 -15.59
CA THR A 106 2.84 1.33 -14.18
C THR A 106 1.46 1.13 -13.56
N VAL A 107 1.33 0.10 -12.73
CA VAL A 107 0.21 -0.10 -11.81
C VAL A 107 0.75 -0.02 -10.38
N VAL A 108 0.03 0.67 -9.52
CA VAL A 108 0.32 0.76 -8.08
C VAL A 108 -0.90 0.24 -7.33
N SER A 109 -0.69 -0.49 -6.25
CA SER A 109 -1.74 -0.86 -5.30
C SER A 109 -1.14 -0.92 -3.90
N THR A 110 -1.66 -0.09 -3.00
CA THR A 110 -1.10 0.03 -1.65
C THR A 110 -2.15 -0.23 -0.58
N GLN A 111 -1.93 -1.26 0.26
CA GLN A 111 -2.83 -1.62 1.36
C GLN A 111 -4.29 -1.77 0.89
N MET A 112 -4.48 -2.53 -0.17
CA MET A 112 -5.79 -2.82 -0.77
C MET A 112 -6.01 -4.34 -0.91
N LEU A 113 -4.92 -5.10 -1.17
CA LEU A 113 -5.02 -6.53 -1.47
C LEU A 113 -5.61 -7.34 -0.32
N GLU A 114 -5.42 -6.90 0.93
CA GLU A 114 -6.01 -7.48 2.13
C GLU A 114 -7.54 -7.38 2.18
N HIS A 115 -8.11 -6.43 1.45
CA HIS A 115 -9.55 -6.14 1.41
C HIS A 115 -10.29 -6.83 0.26
N VAL A 116 -9.60 -7.60 -0.57
CA VAL A 116 -10.22 -8.36 -1.65
C VAL A 116 -10.34 -9.84 -1.29
N ARG A 117 -11.45 -10.48 -1.71
CA ARG A 117 -11.69 -11.90 -1.40
C ARG A 117 -10.85 -12.86 -2.21
N GLN A 118 -10.45 -12.47 -3.41
CA GLN A 118 -9.79 -13.31 -4.42
C GLN A 118 -8.57 -12.60 -5.00
N PRO A 119 -7.48 -12.45 -4.23
CA PRO A 119 -6.26 -11.80 -4.69
C PRO A 119 -5.64 -12.51 -5.91
N GLU A 120 -5.89 -13.81 -6.06
CA GLU A 120 -5.52 -14.63 -7.21
C GLU A 120 -6.23 -14.24 -8.53
N ILE A 121 -7.30 -13.43 -8.46
CA ILE A 121 -7.97 -12.84 -9.63
C ILE A 121 -7.48 -11.40 -9.84
N VAL A 122 -7.28 -10.66 -8.76
CA VAL A 122 -6.91 -9.23 -8.81
C VAL A 122 -5.51 -9.02 -9.39
N ILE A 123 -4.54 -9.83 -8.99
CA ILE A 123 -3.16 -9.68 -9.48
C ILE A 123 -3.04 -9.97 -10.99
N PRO A 124 -3.61 -11.05 -11.55
CA PRO A 124 -3.69 -11.23 -12.99
C PRO A 124 -4.42 -10.11 -13.73
N GLU A 125 -5.45 -9.51 -13.14
CA GLU A 125 -6.17 -8.39 -13.72
C GLU A 125 -5.30 -7.11 -13.78
N MET A 126 -4.49 -6.87 -12.74
CA MET A 126 -3.45 -5.83 -12.78
C MET A 126 -2.40 -6.12 -13.86
N ALA A 127 -1.99 -7.39 -14.02
CA ALA A 127 -1.09 -7.79 -15.11
C ALA A 127 -1.72 -7.56 -16.48
N ARG A 128 -3.01 -7.86 -16.66
CA ARG A 128 -3.72 -7.67 -17.94
C ARG A 128 -3.68 -6.20 -18.38
N VAL A 129 -3.96 -5.27 -17.50
CA VAL A 129 -3.99 -3.84 -17.85
C VAL A 129 -2.60 -3.21 -18.01
N LEU A 130 -1.54 -3.85 -17.50
CA LEU A 130 -0.15 -3.46 -17.74
C LEU A 130 0.30 -3.80 -19.16
N LYS A 131 1.08 -2.91 -19.75
CA LYS A 131 1.84 -3.19 -20.97
C LYS A 131 2.85 -4.31 -20.75
N PRO A 132 3.32 -5.00 -21.79
CA PRO A 132 4.53 -5.82 -21.69
C PRO A 132 5.66 -4.99 -21.06
N ASP A 133 6.44 -5.59 -20.18
CA ASP A 133 7.46 -4.94 -19.34
C ASP A 133 6.93 -3.89 -18.35
N GLY A 134 5.63 -3.66 -18.27
CA GLY A 134 5.02 -2.74 -17.32
C GLY A 134 5.37 -3.10 -15.86
N ILE A 135 5.35 -2.10 -14.98
CA ILE A 135 5.75 -2.26 -13.57
C ILE A 135 4.53 -2.28 -12.65
N LEU A 136 4.48 -3.25 -11.77
CA LEU A 136 3.59 -3.29 -10.62
C LEU A 136 4.36 -2.90 -9.37
N ILE A 137 3.85 -1.91 -8.62
CA ILE A 137 4.27 -1.63 -7.24
C ILE A 137 3.13 -2.07 -6.32
N LEU A 138 3.37 -3.10 -5.54
CA LEU A 138 2.37 -3.73 -4.67
C LEU A 138 2.77 -3.60 -3.20
N SER A 139 1.86 -3.17 -2.34
CA SER A 139 2.05 -3.16 -0.89
C SER A 139 0.92 -3.90 -0.19
N ALA A 140 1.27 -4.78 0.76
CA ALA A 140 0.31 -5.50 1.58
C ALA A 140 0.82 -5.71 3.01
N PRO A 141 -0.09 -5.79 4.02
CA PRO A 141 0.28 -5.98 5.42
C PRO A 141 0.63 -7.44 5.72
N MET A 142 1.61 -7.64 6.61
CA MET A 142 1.89 -8.93 7.24
C MET A 142 1.36 -8.98 8.67
N THR A 143 1.46 -7.86 9.38
CA THR A 143 1.02 -7.75 10.78
C THR A 143 0.24 -6.45 10.94
N TRP A 144 -1.07 -6.57 11.11
CA TRP A 144 -1.98 -5.44 11.33
C TRP A 144 -3.24 -5.94 12.05
N PRO A 145 -3.85 -5.14 12.96
CA PRO A 145 -5.14 -5.46 13.56
C PRO A 145 -6.27 -5.57 12.52
N LEU A 146 -7.41 -6.13 12.92
CA LEU A 146 -8.61 -6.10 12.10
C LEU A 146 -9.06 -4.65 11.84
N HIS A 147 -9.41 -4.35 10.61
CA HIS A 147 -9.84 -3.01 10.19
C HIS A 147 -10.74 -3.12 8.94
N GLU A 148 -11.53 -2.08 8.70
CA GLU A 148 -12.45 -2.02 7.54
C GLU A 148 -13.40 -3.24 7.43
N GLU A 149 -13.78 -3.81 8.60
CA GLU A 149 -14.71 -4.94 8.65
C GLU A 149 -16.05 -4.61 7.98
N PRO A 150 -16.65 -5.56 7.23
CA PRO A 150 -16.32 -6.98 7.13
C PRO A 150 -15.34 -7.32 5.98
N HIS A 151 -14.69 -6.34 5.36
CA HIS A 151 -13.85 -6.53 4.17
C HIS A 151 -12.35 -6.59 4.52
N ASP A 152 -11.97 -7.34 5.55
CA ASP A 152 -10.59 -7.56 5.97
C ASP A 152 -10.29 -9.07 5.96
N TYR A 153 -9.66 -9.57 4.88
CA TYR A 153 -9.58 -11.01 4.59
C TYR A 153 -8.19 -11.59 4.82
N TYR A 154 -7.11 -10.83 4.54
CA TYR A 154 -5.78 -11.41 4.47
C TYR A 154 -4.70 -10.60 5.19
N ARG A 155 -3.65 -11.35 5.60
CA ARG A 155 -2.33 -10.85 5.97
C ARG A 155 -1.31 -11.66 5.18
N PHE A 156 -0.41 -10.98 4.49
CA PHE A 156 0.44 -11.63 3.49
C PHE A 156 1.86 -11.86 4.01
N THR A 157 2.33 -13.09 3.94
CA THR A 157 3.76 -13.38 4.06
C THR A 157 4.48 -12.98 2.77
N LEU A 158 5.81 -12.81 2.83
CA LEU A 158 6.62 -12.58 1.63
C LEU A 158 6.41 -13.68 0.58
N HIS A 159 6.44 -14.94 1.03
CA HIS A 159 6.29 -16.09 0.14
C HIS A 159 4.89 -16.18 -0.48
N GLY A 160 3.84 -15.78 0.26
CA GLY A 160 2.49 -15.70 -0.29
C GLY A 160 2.36 -14.64 -1.40
N LEU A 161 2.97 -13.46 -1.20
CA LEU A 161 2.99 -12.43 -2.25
C LEU A 161 3.81 -12.85 -3.47
N ARG A 162 4.98 -13.48 -3.25
CA ARG A 162 5.79 -14.03 -4.35
C ARG A 162 4.98 -15.00 -5.19
N HIS A 163 4.38 -15.98 -4.53
CA HIS A 163 3.56 -17.00 -5.21
C HIS A 163 2.46 -16.36 -6.08
N LEU A 164 1.70 -15.40 -5.53
CA LEU A 164 0.65 -14.72 -6.28
C LEU A 164 1.19 -13.93 -7.49
N LEU A 165 2.36 -13.29 -7.36
CA LEU A 165 2.98 -12.53 -8.44
C LEU A 165 3.55 -13.45 -9.52
N GLU A 166 4.23 -14.54 -9.14
CA GLU A 166 4.84 -15.52 -10.05
C GLU A 166 3.75 -16.27 -10.84
N GLU A 167 2.62 -16.65 -10.21
CA GLU A 167 1.47 -17.24 -10.91
C GLU A 167 0.85 -16.30 -11.95
N ALA A 168 0.95 -14.98 -11.73
CA ALA A 168 0.44 -13.97 -12.66
C ALA A 168 1.49 -13.44 -13.65
N ASP A 169 2.56 -14.22 -13.90
CA ASP A 169 3.63 -13.93 -14.85
C ASP A 169 4.40 -12.63 -14.56
N PHE A 170 4.62 -12.32 -13.28
CA PHE A 170 5.51 -11.26 -12.87
C PHE A 170 6.91 -11.77 -12.52
N GLU A 171 7.93 -11.06 -12.99
CA GLU A 171 9.29 -11.13 -12.48
C GLU A 171 9.44 -10.18 -11.29
N ILE A 172 9.85 -10.67 -10.13
CA ILE A 172 10.05 -9.86 -8.94
C ILE A 172 11.40 -9.14 -9.03
N LEU A 173 11.37 -7.82 -9.03
CA LEU A 173 12.56 -6.98 -9.15
C LEU A 173 13.11 -6.54 -7.78
N ASP A 174 12.24 -6.18 -6.86
CA ASP A 174 12.60 -5.72 -5.52
C ASP A 174 11.57 -6.14 -4.49
N GLU A 175 12.06 -6.36 -3.27
CA GLU A 175 11.27 -6.72 -2.09
C GLU A 175 11.72 -5.91 -0.89
N ILE A 176 10.88 -5.02 -0.42
CA ILE A 176 11.19 -4.16 0.71
C ILE A 176 10.33 -4.55 1.90
N ARG A 177 11.00 -4.92 2.99
CA ARG A 177 10.37 -5.17 4.27
C ARG A 177 10.00 -3.85 4.95
N ARG A 178 8.78 -3.71 5.39
CA ARG A 178 8.30 -2.57 6.17
C ARG A 178 8.54 -2.82 7.66
N GLY A 179 9.51 -2.10 8.22
CA GLY A 179 9.84 -2.19 9.65
C GLY A 179 10.59 -3.47 10.05
N ASN A 180 10.66 -3.69 11.35
CA ASN A 180 11.32 -4.81 12.03
C ASN A 180 10.52 -5.17 13.30
N ASN A 181 11.03 -6.09 14.14
CA ASN A 181 10.32 -6.50 15.35
C ASN A 181 9.91 -5.32 16.23
N TRP A 182 10.82 -4.38 16.50
CA TRP A 182 10.55 -3.24 17.38
C TRP A 182 9.51 -2.29 16.77
N THR A 183 9.67 -1.98 15.48
CA THR A 183 8.71 -1.15 14.75
C THR A 183 7.33 -1.78 14.76
N THR A 184 7.26 -3.10 14.52
CA THR A 184 5.99 -3.83 14.46
C THR A 184 5.33 -3.87 15.84
N MET A 185 6.06 -4.23 16.89
CA MET A 185 5.53 -4.28 18.26
C MET A 185 5.06 -2.90 18.73
N ALA A 186 5.85 -1.85 18.47
CA ALA A 186 5.49 -0.48 18.83
C ALA A 186 4.24 -0.02 18.09
N GLN A 187 4.13 -0.29 16.79
CA GLN A 187 2.94 0.06 16.01
C GLN A 187 1.71 -0.70 16.48
N MET A 188 1.81 -2.02 16.73
CA MET A 188 0.70 -2.81 17.26
C MET A 188 0.22 -2.30 18.62
N PHE A 189 1.15 -1.93 19.50
CA PHE A 189 0.80 -1.32 20.78
C PHE A 189 0.04 0.01 20.57
N LEU A 190 0.55 0.88 19.71
CA LEU A 190 -0.09 2.18 19.46
C LEU A 190 -1.48 2.02 18.86
N ASP A 191 -1.66 1.11 17.91
CA ASP A 191 -2.93 0.91 17.24
C ASP A 191 -3.98 0.30 18.18
N THR A 192 -3.61 -0.77 18.91
CA THR A 192 -4.55 -1.49 19.77
C THR A 192 -4.88 -0.76 21.07
N GLN A 193 -3.95 0.00 21.64
CA GLN A 193 -4.11 0.63 22.95
C GLN A 193 -4.44 2.13 22.87
N VAL A 194 -4.10 2.80 21.78
CA VAL A 194 -4.16 4.25 21.66
C VAL A 194 -5.00 4.72 20.48
N GLY A 195 -4.96 4.00 19.36
CA GLY A 195 -5.62 4.40 18.10
C GLY A 195 -7.14 4.52 18.21
N ASN A 196 -7.76 3.74 19.09
CA ASN A 196 -9.20 3.69 19.30
C ASN A 196 -9.71 4.59 20.43
N LEU A 197 -8.83 5.38 21.07
CA LEU A 197 -9.26 6.34 22.07
C LEU A 197 -10.07 7.48 21.45
N GLY A 198 -11.07 7.92 22.20
CA GLY A 198 -12.02 8.93 21.76
C GLY A 198 -11.40 10.31 21.46
N ARG A 199 -12.23 11.23 21.00
CA ARG A 199 -11.82 12.60 20.63
C ARG A 199 -11.86 13.60 21.81
N ARG A 200 -12.11 13.15 23.05
CA ARG A 200 -12.13 14.01 24.24
C ARG A 200 -10.74 14.59 24.51
N LEU A 201 -10.67 15.77 25.06
CA LEU A 201 -9.40 16.47 25.26
C LEU A 201 -8.36 15.67 26.07
N PRO A 202 -8.71 15.00 27.20
CA PRO A 202 -7.76 14.15 27.94
C PRO A 202 -7.24 12.97 27.11
N GLU A 203 -8.11 12.33 26.32
CA GLU A 203 -7.76 11.18 25.46
C GLU A 203 -6.83 11.60 24.32
N ARG A 204 -7.04 12.78 23.72
CA ARG A 204 -6.16 13.34 22.68
C ARG A 204 -4.77 13.66 23.23
N LEU A 205 -4.70 14.23 24.43
CA LEU A 205 -3.42 14.52 25.09
C LEU A 205 -2.68 13.22 25.42
N TYR A 206 -3.36 12.24 26.00
CA TYR A 206 -2.81 10.92 26.28
C TYR A 206 -2.29 10.25 25.01
N THR A 207 -3.11 10.17 23.94
CA THR A 207 -2.72 9.63 22.64
C THR A 207 -1.45 10.30 22.10
N THR A 208 -1.39 11.63 22.16
CA THR A 208 -0.23 12.41 21.70
C THR A 208 1.03 12.07 22.49
N LEU A 209 0.95 12.09 23.81
CA LEU A 209 2.10 11.84 24.70
C LEU A 209 2.62 10.40 24.57
N VAL A 210 1.71 9.43 24.57
CA VAL A 210 2.08 8.01 24.42
C VAL A 210 2.67 7.76 23.04
N SER A 211 2.08 8.31 21.98
CA SER A 211 2.62 8.17 20.62
C SER A 211 4.03 8.78 20.51
N LEU A 212 4.25 9.97 21.07
CA LEU A 212 5.57 10.59 21.10
C LEU A 212 6.59 9.70 21.83
N ALA A 213 6.25 9.22 23.03
CA ALA A 213 7.14 8.39 23.84
C ALA A 213 7.50 7.08 23.12
N VAL A 214 6.51 6.35 22.62
CA VAL A 214 6.72 5.07 21.94
C VAL A 214 7.49 5.24 20.63
N ASN A 215 7.14 6.24 19.81
CA ASN A 215 7.82 6.49 18.53
C ASN A 215 9.27 6.95 18.71
N HIS A 216 9.58 7.72 19.77
CA HIS A 216 10.95 8.08 20.10
C HIS A 216 11.74 6.88 20.64
N ALA A 217 11.16 6.12 21.57
CA ALA A 217 11.79 4.89 22.09
C ALA A 217 12.09 3.90 20.96
N CYS A 218 11.15 3.67 20.05
CA CYS A 218 11.34 2.84 18.89
C CYS A 218 12.49 3.36 17.99
N SER A 219 12.59 4.69 17.81
CA SER A 219 13.67 5.29 17.01
C SER A 219 15.04 5.03 17.65
N VAL A 220 15.16 5.09 18.98
CA VAL A 220 16.40 4.81 19.71
C VAL A 220 16.76 3.31 19.64
N VAL A 221 15.78 2.44 19.88
CA VAL A 221 16.03 0.97 19.85
C VAL A 221 16.42 0.50 18.47
N ASN A 222 15.90 1.14 17.41
CA ASN A 222 16.27 0.82 16.02
C ASN A 222 17.73 1.18 15.65
N LEU A 223 18.46 1.91 16.49
CA LEU A 223 19.91 2.12 16.33
C LEU A 223 20.73 0.85 16.63
N PHE A 224 20.16 -0.07 17.41
CA PHE A 224 20.76 -1.38 17.68
C PHE A 224 20.33 -2.37 16.59
N LYS A 225 21.12 -3.43 16.35
CA LYS A 225 20.82 -4.44 15.30
C LYS A 225 19.38 -4.99 15.49
N PRO A 226 18.43 -4.66 14.62
CA PRO A 226 17.04 -5.11 14.79
C PRO A 226 16.90 -6.58 14.41
N VAL A 227 16.20 -7.35 15.24
CA VAL A 227 15.71 -8.69 14.86
C VAL A 227 14.65 -8.51 13.78
N ARG A 228 14.74 -9.27 12.69
CA ARG A 228 13.89 -9.11 11.50
C ARG A 228 12.96 -10.30 11.27
N ARG A 229 12.31 -10.82 12.31
CA ARG A 229 11.32 -11.92 12.21
C ARG A 229 9.91 -11.43 12.02
N LEU A 230 9.58 -10.24 12.56
CA LEU A 230 8.30 -9.55 12.35
C LEU A 230 8.49 -8.32 11.48
N CYS A 231 7.46 -7.97 10.73
CA CYS A 231 7.37 -6.71 9.99
C CYS A 231 5.91 -6.27 9.87
N LEU A 232 5.69 -5.00 9.58
CA LEU A 232 4.35 -4.46 9.31
C LEU A 232 3.78 -5.00 7.99
N GLY A 233 4.64 -5.26 7.02
CA GLY A 233 4.25 -5.73 5.71
C GLY A 233 5.38 -5.64 4.69
N TRP A 234 5.02 -5.70 3.44
CA TRP A 234 5.92 -5.75 2.31
C TRP A 234 5.55 -4.69 1.27
N VAL A 235 6.54 -4.18 0.57
CA VAL A 235 6.36 -3.42 -0.68
C VAL A 235 7.23 -4.10 -1.73
N MET A 236 6.64 -4.46 -2.85
CA MET A 236 7.28 -5.20 -3.92
C MET A 236 7.21 -4.40 -5.21
N ALA A 237 8.27 -4.46 -6.01
CA ALA A 237 8.26 -4.05 -7.39
C ALA A 237 8.40 -5.30 -8.27
N ALA A 238 7.50 -5.44 -9.24
CA ALA A 238 7.52 -6.56 -10.16
C ALA A 238 7.30 -6.07 -11.60
N ARG A 239 7.91 -6.76 -12.56
CA ARG A 239 7.79 -6.50 -13.99
C ARG A 239 6.87 -7.54 -14.62
N LYS A 240 5.89 -7.13 -15.41
CA LYS A 240 5.11 -8.06 -16.24
C LYS A 240 6.03 -8.68 -17.28
N MET A 241 6.15 -10.01 -17.28
CA MET A 241 6.91 -10.73 -18.31
C MET A 241 6.22 -10.62 -19.67
N SER A 242 7.00 -10.61 -20.73
CA SER A 242 6.48 -10.74 -22.08
C SER A 242 6.01 -12.19 -22.33
N ALA A 243 5.15 -12.39 -23.32
CA ALA A 243 4.66 -13.74 -23.66
C ALA A 243 5.78 -14.73 -24.04
N GLU A 244 6.92 -14.22 -24.50
CA GLU A 244 8.09 -15.03 -24.87
C GLU A 244 8.92 -15.48 -23.65
N GLU A 245 8.84 -14.72 -22.55
CA GLU A 245 9.57 -14.98 -21.30
C GLU A 245 8.81 -15.89 -20.32
N VAL A 246 7.49 -16.04 -20.50
CA VAL A 246 6.65 -16.84 -19.62
C VAL A 246 7.02 -18.33 -19.74
N PRO A 247 7.45 -18.99 -18.65
CA PRO A 247 7.78 -20.40 -18.69
C PRO A 247 6.54 -21.26 -19.07
N PRO A 248 6.73 -22.35 -19.79
CA PRO A 248 5.65 -23.30 -20.03
C PRO A 248 4.99 -23.76 -18.72
N ALA A 249 3.67 -23.96 -18.74
CA ALA A 249 2.86 -24.27 -17.56
C ALA A 249 3.35 -25.51 -16.78
N ASP A 250 3.99 -26.46 -17.46
CA ASP A 250 4.54 -27.67 -16.82
C ASP A 250 5.74 -27.38 -15.90
N ILE A 251 6.49 -26.31 -16.17
CA ILE A 251 7.63 -25.89 -15.36
C ILE A 251 7.17 -25.11 -14.12
N LYS A 252 6.12 -24.30 -14.23
CA LYS A 252 5.54 -23.54 -13.09
C LYS A 252 5.03 -24.44 -11.97
N ARG A 253 4.56 -25.64 -12.26
CA ARG A 253 4.02 -26.59 -11.27
C ARG A 253 5.09 -27.41 -10.54
N SER A 254 6.35 -27.29 -10.92
CA SER A 254 7.47 -28.05 -10.35
C SER A 254 8.36 -27.22 -9.42
N LEU A 255 8.10 -25.93 -9.28
CA LEU A 255 8.77 -24.99 -8.37
C LEU A 255 7.86 -24.63 -7.18
#